data_ff7e00c0464fda481ece6564ea3e0ee3
#
_entry.id   ff7e00c0464fda481ece6564ea3e0ee3
#
_cell.length_a   1.000
_cell.length_b   1.000
_cell.length_c   1.000
_cell.angle_alpha   90.00
_cell.angle_beta   90.00
_cell.angle_gamma   90.00
#
_symmetry.space_group_name_H-M   'P 1'
#
loop_
_entity.id
_entity.type
_entity.pdbx_description
1 polymer ?
#
loop_
_entity_poly.entity_id
_entity_poly.type
_entity_poly.pdbx_seq_one_letter_code
_entity_poly.pdbx_strand_id
1 'polypeptide(L)'
;LGVPHSYLWFSTTPPALMYEELRKAYDTTADRIWLANCGDLKGAEAQVSFFLDMAYDIDQFNENNVHTYPARWLAKIFGEQYYDTLKDITCSHINLAFSRKPEYMGWGYWNNYWGGGEKRTDTEFSFINYNEAGRRLAEYRRIGKKAEEMLATVDKKAKPALYQLLYYPVKGAELMNRMNMTGQLYRQYVRQKRAAADDLKREATTCHDSLEIITDGYNSLLDGKWKYMMSLRQNYDGSSS
;
A
#
# COMPACT_ATOMS: atom_id res chain seq x y z
N LEU A 1 -18.06 3.73 7.95
CA LEU A 1 -17.25 2.90 8.85
C LEU A 1 -17.45 1.45 8.43
N GLY A 2 -16.60 0.92 7.60
CA GLY A 2 -16.58 -0.47 7.19
C GLY A 2 -15.47 -1.23 7.90
N VAL A 3 -15.35 -2.51 7.57
CA VAL A 3 -14.20 -3.30 8.00
C VAL A 3 -12.98 -2.79 7.25
N PRO A 4 -11.94 -2.29 7.94
CA PRO A 4 -10.82 -1.64 7.31
C PRO A 4 -9.81 -2.65 6.79
N HIS A 5 -10.04 -3.22 5.64
CA HIS A 5 -9.10 -4.17 5.06
C HIS A 5 -7.94 -3.54 4.29
N SER A 6 -7.99 -2.25 3.94
CA SER A 6 -7.11 -1.73 2.92
C SER A 6 -6.24 -0.54 3.29
N TYR A 7 -6.53 0.18 4.35
CA TYR A 7 -5.84 1.45 4.62
C TYR A 7 -4.89 1.43 5.81
N LEU A 8 -4.77 0.30 6.46
CA LEU A 8 -3.90 0.15 7.63
C LEU A 8 -2.48 -0.34 7.26
N TRP A 9 -2.27 -0.80 6.04
CA TRP A 9 -1.05 -1.53 5.71
C TRP A 9 -0.09 -0.76 4.82
N PHE A 10 -0.55 -0.34 3.63
CA PHE A 10 0.34 0.15 2.59
C PHE A 10 0.13 1.60 2.19
N SER A 11 -0.56 2.38 3.02
CA SER A 11 -0.71 3.83 2.79
C SER A 11 -1.22 4.18 1.38
N THR A 12 -2.33 3.57 0.98
CA THR A 12 -2.82 3.58 -0.40
C THR A 12 -3.98 4.54 -0.66
N THR A 13 -4.36 5.39 0.30
CA THR A 13 -5.45 6.35 0.11
C THR A 13 -4.99 7.52 -0.75
N PRO A 14 -5.61 7.76 -1.92
CA PRO A 14 -5.19 8.85 -2.80
C PRO A 14 -5.50 10.22 -2.21
N PRO A 15 -4.54 11.15 -2.13
CA PRO A 15 -4.81 12.53 -1.70
C PRO A 15 -5.82 13.24 -2.58
N ALA A 16 -5.84 12.95 -3.88
CA ALA A 16 -6.82 13.53 -4.81
C ALA A 16 -8.26 13.15 -4.45
N LEU A 17 -8.51 11.89 -4.04
CA LEU A 17 -9.82 11.46 -3.57
C LEU A 17 -10.19 12.15 -2.25
N MET A 18 -9.24 12.27 -1.33
CA MET A 18 -9.47 13.00 -0.07
C MET A 18 -9.81 14.47 -0.35
N TYR A 19 -9.05 15.12 -1.25
CA TYR A 19 -9.31 16.50 -1.65
C TYR A 19 -10.72 16.66 -2.23
N GLU A 20 -11.09 15.82 -3.18
CA GLU A 20 -12.40 15.90 -3.82
C GLU A 20 -13.54 15.80 -2.80
N GLU A 21 -13.50 14.81 -1.94
CA GLU A 21 -14.58 14.56 -0.98
C GLU A 21 -14.62 15.61 0.16
N LEU A 22 -13.46 16.03 0.66
CA LEU A 22 -13.38 17.05 1.70
C LEU A 22 -13.74 18.44 1.16
N ARG A 23 -13.35 18.76 -0.09
CA ARG A 23 -13.75 20.01 -0.74
C ARG A 23 -15.25 20.07 -0.94
N LYS A 24 -15.87 19.00 -1.44
CA LYS A 24 -17.33 18.89 -1.56
C LYS A 24 -18.01 19.10 -0.20
N ALA A 25 -17.50 18.45 0.85
CA ALA A 25 -18.04 18.59 2.19
C ALA A 25 -17.96 20.04 2.69
N TYR A 26 -16.82 20.69 2.51
CA TYR A 26 -16.61 22.08 2.89
C TYR A 26 -17.55 23.03 2.14
N ASP A 27 -17.61 22.90 0.83
CA ASP A 27 -18.47 23.74 -0.03
C ASP A 27 -19.98 23.54 0.22
N THR A 28 -20.36 22.44 0.89
CA THR A 28 -21.74 22.12 1.30
C THR A 28 -22.01 22.29 2.79
N THR A 29 -21.27 23.17 3.46
CA THR A 29 -21.48 23.59 4.87
C THR A 29 -20.75 22.80 5.97
N ALA A 30 -19.96 21.77 5.66
CA ALA A 30 -19.13 21.11 6.67
C ALA A 30 -17.80 21.89 6.89
N ASP A 31 -17.92 23.16 7.30
CA ASP A 31 -16.83 24.13 7.36
C ASP A 31 -16.34 24.41 8.81
N ARG A 32 -16.92 23.75 9.82
CA ARG A 32 -16.63 24.05 11.23
C ARG A 32 -15.83 22.99 11.93
N ILE A 33 -16.20 21.73 11.76
CA ILE A 33 -15.57 20.62 12.47
C ILE A 33 -15.43 19.46 11.50
N TRP A 34 -14.21 18.99 11.35
CA TRP A 34 -13.89 17.75 10.62
C TRP A 34 -13.39 16.70 11.59
N LEU A 35 -13.93 15.50 11.49
CA LEU A 35 -13.53 14.36 12.29
C LEU A 35 -13.11 13.20 11.38
N ALA A 36 -11.85 12.79 11.47
CA ALA A 36 -11.36 11.59 10.82
C ALA A 36 -11.28 10.45 11.83
N ASN A 37 -11.88 9.31 11.47
CA ASN A 37 -11.68 8.08 12.22
C ASN A 37 -10.50 7.33 11.59
N CYS A 38 -9.42 7.23 12.34
CA CYS A 38 -8.23 6.47 11.97
C CYS A 38 -8.16 5.21 12.84
N GLY A 39 -7.70 4.09 12.28
CA GLY A 39 -7.32 2.93 13.08
C GLY A 39 -6.04 3.26 13.85
N ASP A 40 -4.89 2.95 13.26
CA ASP A 40 -3.59 3.36 13.79
C ASP A 40 -3.06 4.58 13.04
N LEU A 41 -2.36 5.47 13.74
CA LEU A 41 -1.68 6.61 13.10
C LEU A 41 -0.46 6.15 12.29
N LYS A 42 0.20 5.09 12.75
CA LYS A 42 1.33 4.51 12.01
C LYS A 42 0.87 3.88 10.71
N GLY A 43 1.61 4.18 9.65
CA GLY A 43 1.26 3.81 8.27
C GLY A 43 0.33 4.81 7.57
N ALA A 44 -0.37 5.68 8.32
CA ALA A 44 -1.28 6.68 7.78
C ALA A 44 -0.79 8.14 7.98
N GLU A 45 0.47 8.34 8.39
CA GLU A 45 0.99 9.65 8.77
C GLU A 45 0.83 10.70 7.66
N ALA A 46 1.14 10.35 6.42
CA ALA A 46 1.01 11.27 5.29
C ALA A 46 -0.45 11.66 5.01
N GLN A 47 -1.37 10.70 5.12
CA GLN A 47 -2.80 10.95 4.91
C GLN A 47 -3.40 11.78 6.04
N VAL A 48 -3.02 11.49 7.28
CA VAL A 48 -3.46 12.28 8.45
C VAL A 48 -2.92 13.71 8.36
N SER A 49 -1.64 13.87 7.99
CA SER A 49 -1.06 15.20 7.76
C SER A 49 -1.79 15.96 6.66
N PHE A 50 -2.10 15.30 5.55
CA PHE A 50 -2.87 15.91 4.46
C PHE A 50 -4.27 16.36 4.90
N PHE A 51 -4.97 15.49 5.65
CA PHE A 51 -6.27 15.82 6.21
C PHE A 51 -6.22 17.08 7.11
N LEU A 52 -5.22 17.15 7.98
CA LEU A 52 -5.04 18.29 8.89
C LEU A 52 -4.61 19.56 8.16
N ASP A 53 -3.73 19.46 7.16
CA ASP A 53 -3.33 20.59 6.33
C ASP A 53 -4.53 21.14 5.55
N MET A 54 -5.39 20.27 4.99
CA MET A 54 -6.63 20.70 4.35
C MET A 54 -7.60 21.36 5.33
N ALA A 55 -7.73 20.82 6.57
CA ALA A 55 -8.59 21.40 7.58
C ALA A 55 -8.09 22.77 8.07
N TYR A 56 -6.77 22.99 8.03
CA TYR A 56 -6.16 24.27 8.38
C TYR A 56 -6.34 25.33 7.30
N ASP A 57 -6.10 24.98 6.04
CA ASP A 57 -6.25 25.87 4.89
C ASP A 57 -6.59 25.03 3.63
N ILE A 58 -7.89 24.97 3.32
CA ILE A 58 -8.39 24.18 2.20
C ILE A 58 -7.99 24.78 0.84
N ASP A 59 -7.78 26.10 0.77
CA ASP A 59 -7.51 26.81 -0.47
C ASP A 59 -6.04 26.69 -0.92
N GLN A 60 -5.16 26.16 -0.07
CA GLN A 60 -3.78 25.83 -0.47
C GLN A 60 -3.68 24.66 -1.45
N PHE A 61 -4.76 23.86 -1.58
CA PHE A 61 -4.80 22.67 -2.44
C PHE A 61 -5.70 22.87 -3.65
N ASN A 62 -5.30 22.25 -4.75
CA ASN A 62 -6.05 22.18 -6.00
C ASN A 62 -5.67 20.92 -6.78
N GLU A 63 -6.36 20.64 -7.87
CA GLU A 63 -6.16 19.46 -8.73
C GLU A 63 -4.74 19.32 -9.28
N ASN A 64 -3.98 20.43 -9.38
CA ASN A 64 -2.62 20.40 -9.93
C ASN A 64 -1.55 20.07 -8.87
N ASN A 65 -1.85 20.21 -7.59
CA ASN A 65 -0.85 20.04 -6.54
C ASN A 65 -1.12 18.89 -5.55
N VAL A 66 -2.36 18.44 -5.39
CA VAL A 66 -2.72 17.42 -4.40
C VAL A 66 -2.02 16.08 -4.62
N HIS A 67 -1.87 15.66 -5.88
CA HIS A 67 -1.30 14.36 -6.22
C HIS A 67 0.18 14.23 -5.82
N THR A 68 0.90 15.33 -5.67
CA THR A 68 2.30 15.37 -5.26
C THR A 68 2.49 15.56 -3.77
N TYR A 69 1.43 15.70 -2.99
CA TYR A 69 1.53 15.93 -1.54
C TYR A 69 2.39 14.89 -0.81
N PRO A 70 2.22 13.57 -1.00
CA PRO A 70 3.03 12.58 -0.30
C PRO A 70 4.53 12.74 -0.59
N ALA A 71 4.89 13.06 -1.83
CA ALA A 71 6.28 13.29 -2.20
C ALA A 71 6.86 14.53 -1.52
N ARG A 72 6.12 15.65 -1.49
CA ARG A 72 6.54 16.87 -0.81
C ARG A 72 6.66 16.68 0.69
N TRP A 73 5.71 15.97 1.28
CA TRP A 73 5.72 15.65 2.70
C TRP A 73 6.94 14.80 3.07
N LEU A 74 7.27 13.78 2.29
CA LEU A 74 8.46 12.95 2.47
C LEU A 74 9.76 13.74 2.21
N ALA A 75 9.78 14.63 1.20
CA ALA A 75 10.96 15.45 0.90
C ALA A 75 11.29 16.41 2.05
N LYS A 76 10.31 16.96 2.75
CA LYS A 76 10.53 17.74 3.98
C LYS A 76 11.23 16.94 5.08
N ILE A 77 11.02 15.61 5.12
CA ILE A 77 11.62 14.72 6.13
C ILE A 77 13.01 14.25 5.71
N PHE A 78 13.18 13.85 4.44
CA PHE A 78 14.39 13.18 3.96
C PHE A 78 15.33 14.08 3.16
N GLY A 79 14.86 15.23 2.70
CA GLY A 79 15.60 16.21 1.93
C GLY A 79 15.02 16.43 0.53
N GLU A 80 15.06 17.70 0.08
CA GLU A 80 14.51 18.12 -1.21
C GLU A 80 15.24 17.48 -2.42
N GLN A 81 16.48 17.06 -2.25
CA GLN A 81 17.23 16.35 -3.29
C GLN A 81 16.60 15.01 -3.69
N TYR A 82 15.72 14.46 -2.86
CA TYR A 82 15.00 13.21 -3.14
C TYR A 82 13.61 13.43 -3.75
N TYR A 83 13.16 14.69 -3.91
CA TYR A 83 11.78 15.01 -4.30
C TYR A 83 11.34 14.29 -5.58
N ASP A 84 12.11 14.33 -6.65
CA ASP A 84 11.73 13.71 -7.92
C ASP A 84 11.65 12.20 -7.82
N THR A 85 12.56 11.57 -7.08
CA THR A 85 12.49 10.12 -6.82
C THR A 85 11.26 9.76 -5.97
N LEU A 86 11.00 10.52 -4.92
CA LEU A 86 9.83 10.35 -4.06
C LEU A 86 8.53 10.55 -4.83
N LYS A 87 8.47 11.55 -5.71
CA LYS A 87 7.32 11.83 -6.57
C LYS A 87 7.04 10.66 -7.51
N ASP A 88 8.05 10.15 -8.20
CA ASP A 88 7.90 9.02 -9.10
C ASP A 88 7.39 7.77 -8.33
N ILE A 89 7.99 7.46 -7.19
CA ILE A 89 7.58 6.30 -6.38
C ILE A 89 6.15 6.48 -5.86
N THR A 90 5.85 7.59 -5.20
CA THR A 90 4.55 7.78 -4.52
C THR A 90 3.40 7.93 -5.49
N CYS A 91 3.57 8.68 -6.59
CA CYS A 91 2.54 8.81 -7.61
C CYS A 91 2.24 7.46 -8.28
N SER A 92 3.28 6.70 -8.66
CA SER A 92 3.09 5.37 -9.25
C SER A 92 2.44 4.41 -8.26
N HIS A 93 2.87 4.39 -6.99
CA HIS A 93 2.29 3.54 -5.95
C HIS A 93 0.79 3.81 -5.75
N ILE A 94 0.41 5.08 -5.62
CA ILE A 94 -0.99 5.49 -5.44
C ILE A 94 -1.82 5.16 -6.68
N ASN A 95 -1.32 5.44 -7.89
CA ASN A 95 -2.03 5.15 -9.14
C ASN A 95 -2.27 3.63 -9.32
N LEU A 96 -1.26 2.81 -9.02
CA LEU A 96 -1.41 1.36 -9.06
C LEU A 96 -2.42 0.87 -8.01
N ALA A 97 -2.37 1.42 -6.80
CA ALA A 97 -3.31 1.08 -5.74
C ALA A 97 -4.73 1.59 -6.02
N PHE A 98 -4.89 2.72 -6.72
CA PHE A 98 -6.20 3.23 -7.12
C PHE A 98 -6.92 2.28 -8.09
N SER A 99 -6.20 1.67 -9.03
CA SER A 99 -6.80 0.67 -9.93
C SER A 99 -7.20 -0.62 -9.19
N ARG A 100 -6.44 -1.07 -8.23
CA ARG A 100 -6.76 -2.16 -7.29
C ARG A 100 -5.82 -2.10 -6.10
N LYS A 101 -6.37 -2.00 -4.90
CA LYS A 101 -5.56 -1.98 -3.67
C LYS A 101 -4.82 -3.30 -3.48
N PRO A 102 -3.54 -3.28 -3.09
CA PRO A 102 -2.76 -4.50 -2.87
C PRO A 102 -3.41 -5.46 -1.89
N GLU A 103 -4.04 -4.94 -0.85
CA GLU A 103 -4.70 -5.72 0.20
C GLU A 103 -5.95 -6.46 -0.31
N TYR A 104 -6.53 -6.01 -1.41
CA TYR A 104 -7.69 -6.65 -2.06
C TYR A 104 -7.32 -7.58 -3.22
N MET A 105 -6.03 -7.81 -3.46
CA MET A 105 -5.61 -8.77 -4.47
C MET A 105 -6.03 -10.19 -4.03
N GLY A 106 -6.76 -10.89 -4.90
CA GLY A 106 -7.24 -12.25 -4.63
C GLY A 106 -8.44 -12.34 -3.68
N TRP A 107 -9.04 -11.21 -3.31
CA TRP A 107 -10.28 -11.21 -2.53
C TRP A 107 -11.47 -11.13 -3.47
N GLY A 108 -12.35 -12.15 -3.39
CA GLY A 108 -13.65 -12.13 -4.03
C GLY A 108 -14.56 -11.12 -3.36
N TYR A 109 -15.59 -10.79 -4.12
CA TYR A 109 -16.66 -9.91 -3.66
C TYR A 109 -17.15 -10.37 -2.29
N TRP A 110 -17.35 -9.42 -1.36
CA TRP A 110 -17.99 -9.58 -0.06
C TRP A 110 -18.67 -10.91 0.19
N ASN A 111 -18.03 -11.80 0.87
CA ASN A 111 -18.72 -12.88 1.54
C ASN A 111 -18.32 -12.91 2.99
N ASN A 112 -19.24 -12.39 3.75
CA ASN A 112 -19.44 -12.64 5.14
C ASN A 112 -18.57 -11.93 6.16
N TYR A 113 -18.94 -10.71 6.40
CA TYR A 113 -18.79 -10.05 7.68
C TYR A 113 -19.33 -10.90 8.86
N TRP A 114 -20.15 -11.93 8.59
CA TRP A 114 -20.91 -12.72 9.59
C TRP A 114 -20.58 -14.21 9.59
N GLY A 115 -19.40 -14.62 9.20
CA GLY A 115 -18.93 -15.99 9.44
C GLY A 115 -19.02 -16.98 8.29
N GLY A 116 -19.07 -16.52 7.06
CA GLY A 116 -18.84 -17.38 5.89
C GLY A 116 -17.41 -17.22 5.39
N GLY A 117 -16.71 -18.33 5.17
CA GLY A 117 -15.31 -18.34 4.80
C GLY A 117 -15.01 -17.50 3.57
N GLU A 118 -13.94 -16.73 3.64
CA GLU A 118 -13.44 -15.92 2.54
C GLU A 118 -13.07 -16.81 1.34
N LYS A 119 -13.81 -16.67 0.27
CA LYS A 119 -13.45 -17.32 -0.98
C LYS A 119 -12.45 -16.44 -1.72
N ARG A 120 -11.17 -16.79 -1.68
CA ARG A 120 -10.18 -16.13 -2.52
C ARG A 120 -10.50 -16.36 -3.99
N THR A 121 -10.52 -15.28 -4.76
CA THR A 121 -10.75 -15.31 -6.21
C THR A 121 -9.49 -14.88 -6.93
N ASP A 122 -9.43 -15.20 -8.22
CA ASP A 122 -8.42 -14.65 -9.11
C ASP A 122 -8.65 -13.15 -9.29
N THR A 123 -7.58 -12.41 -9.59
CA THR A 123 -7.68 -10.99 -9.92
C THR A 123 -8.28 -10.82 -11.31
N GLU A 124 -8.79 -9.61 -11.59
CA GLU A 124 -9.33 -9.26 -12.91
C GLU A 124 -8.25 -8.93 -13.94
N PHE A 125 -6.97 -8.80 -13.52
CA PHE A 125 -5.87 -8.47 -14.42
C PHE A 125 -5.51 -9.61 -15.35
N SER A 126 -5.58 -9.34 -16.64
CA SER A 126 -5.29 -10.31 -17.68
C SER A 126 -3.78 -10.49 -17.90
N PHE A 127 -3.35 -11.75 -17.99
CA PHE A 127 -1.98 -12.09 -18.45
C PHE A 127 -1.86 -12.11 -19.98
N ILE A 128 -2.98 -12.13 -20.70
CA ILE A 128 -3.03 -12.23 -22.16
C ILE A 128 -3.42 -10.90 -22.79
N ASN A 129 -4.59 -10.39 -22.41
CA ASN A 129 -5.14 -9.18 -22.98
C ASN A 129 -4.32 -7.96 -22.47
N TYR A 130 -3.71 -7.25 -23.41
CA TYR A 130 -2.89 -6.05 -23.14
C TYR A 130 -1.75 -6.25 -22.12
N ASN A 131 -1.45 -7.51 -21.74
CA ASN A 131 -0.46 -7.85 -20.70
C ASN A 131 -0.65 -7.01 -19.40
N GLU A 132 -1.89 -6.84 -18.96
CA GLU A 132 -2.23 -6.00 -17.81
C GLU A 132 -1.48 -6.42 -16.53
N ALA A 133 -1.52 -7.73 -16.21
CA ALA A 133 -0.80 -8.27 -15.06
C ALA A 133 0.70 -8.05 -15.16
N GLY A 134 1.31 -8.31 -16.32
CA GLY A 134 2.75 -8.12 -16.54
C GLY A 134 3.18 -6.67 -16.40
N ARG A 135 2.43 -5.73 -17.00
CA ARG A 135 2.72 -4.28 -16.87
C ARG A 135 2.61 -3.80 -15.43
N ARG A 136 1.56 -4.22 -14.72
CA ARG A 136 1.37 -3.88 -13.31
C ARG A 136 2.52 -4.39 -12.45
N LEU A 137 2.91 -5.66 -12.62
CA LEU A 137 4.04 -6.25 -11.89
C LEU A 137 5.38 -5.59 -12.22
N ALA A 138 5.60 -5.22 -13.48
CA ALA A 138 6.81 -4.52 -13.90
C ALA A 138 6.90 -3.13 -13.23
N GLU A 139 5.80 -2.40 -13.16
CA GLU A 139 5.76 -1.08 -12.54
C GLU A 139 5.97 -1.15 -11.01
N TYR A 140 5.31 -2.08 -10.32
CA TYR A 140 5.58 -2.29 -8.88
C TYR A 140 7.04 -2.68 -8.62
N ARG A 141 7.63 -3.54 -9.46
CA ARG A 141 9.05 -3.91 -9.35
C ARG A 141 9.97 -2.70 -9.56
N ARG A 142 9.64 -1.84 -10.52
CA ARG A 142 10.39 -0.61 -10.80
C ARG A 142 10.44 0.32 -9.60
N ILE A 143 9.28 0.62 -9.00
CA ILE A 143 9.21 1.51 -7.84
C ILE A 143 9.74 0.84 -6.57
N GLY A 144 9.54 -0.45 -6.40
CA GLY A 144 10.12 -1.23 -5.29
C GLY A 144 11.65 -1.18 -5.29
N LYS A 145 12.27 -1.34 -6.47
CA LYS A 145 13.73 -1.20 -6.62
C LYS A 145 14.20 0.22 -6.28
N LYS A 146 13.53 1.26 -6.74
CA LYS A 146 13.88 2.65 -6.38
C LYS A 146 13.76 2.91 -4.87
N ALA A 147 12.76 2.35 -4.21
CA ALA A 147 12.63 2.47 -2.76
C ALA A 147 13.78 1.74 -2.01
N GLU A 148 14.22 0.57 -2.50
CA GLU A 148 15.39 -0.14 -1.97
C GLU A 148 16.67 0.67 -2.15
N GLU A 149 16.92 1.22 -3.33
CA GLU A 149 18.08 2.06 -3.64
C GLU A 149 18.12 3.31 -2.74
N MET A 150 16.97 3.95 -2.53
CA MET A 150 16.88 5.09 -1.63
C MET A 150 17.14 4.68 -0.18
N LEU A 151 16.61 3.54 0.29
CA LEU A 151 16.89 3.03 1.63
C LEU A 151 18.36 2.69 1.85
N ALA A 152 19.05 2.23 0.81
CA ALA A 152 20.49 1.97 0.88
C ALA A 152 21.33 3.25 1.03
N THR A 153 20.92 4.34 0.38
CA THR A 153 21.70 5.58 0.24
C THR A 153 21.37 6.66 1.26
N VAL A 154 20.17 6.68 1.82
CA VAL A 154 19.75 7.69 2.81
C VAL A 154 20.60 7.61 4.09
N ASP A 155 20.73 8.74 4.80
CA ASP A 155 21.45 8.81 6.08
C ASP A 155 20.98 7.71 7.06
N LYS A 156 21.92 7.11 7.79
CA LYS A 156 21.66 6.01 8.72
C LYS A 156 20.56 6.33 9.74
N LYS A 157 20.51 7.58 10.22
CA LYS A 157 19.50 8.01 11.21
C LYS A 157 18.10 8.10 10.60
N ALA A 158 18.00 8.35 9.30
CA ALA A 158 16.73 8.45 8.58
C ALA A 158 16.19 7.08 8.11
N LYS A 159 17.04 6.04 8.05
CA LYS A 159 16.66 4.71 7.57
C LYS A 159 15.41 4.13 8.24
N PRO A 160 15.24 4.17 9.57
CA PRO A 160 14.02 3.63 10.20
C PRO A 160 12.75 4.34 9.73
N ALA A 161 12.78 5.66 9.59
CA ALA A 161 11.64 6.43 9.12
C ALA A 161 11.36 6.15 7.63
N LEU A 162 12.39 6.09 6.78
CA LEU A 162 12.23 5.76 5.36
C LEU A 162 11.70 4.34 5.16
N TYR A 163 12.16 3.40 5.99
CA TYR A 163 11.63 2.03 5.98
C TYR A 163 10.13 2.01 6.24
N GLN A 164 9.66 2.73 7.25
CA GLN A 164 8.25 2.77 7.63
C GLN A 164 7.38 3.52 6.60
N LEU A 165 7.85 4.69 6.15
CA LEU A 165 7.02 5.63 5.40
C LEU A 165 7.03 5.39 3.89
N LEU A 166 8.06 4.72 3.35
CA LEU A 166 8.21 4.50 1.92
C LEU A 166 8.49 3.05 1.55
N TYR A 167 9.56 2.46 2.12
CA TYR A 167 10.02 1.14 1.68
C TYR A 167 8.98 0.05 1.96
N TYR A 168 8.51 -0.05 3.19
CA TYR A 168 7.56 -1.09 3.60
C TYR A 168 6.24 -1.05 2.81
N PRO A 169 5.54 0.08 2.68
CA PRO A 169 4.31 0.13 1.90
C PRO A 169 4.50 -0.19 0.42
N VAL A 170 5.57 0.32 -0.20
CA VAL A 170 5.83 0.10 -1.63
C VAL A 170 6.28 -1.33 -1.90
N LYS A 171 7.23 -1.85 -1.11
CA LYS A 171 7.75 -3.22 -1.25
C LYS A 171 6.70 -4.26 -0.88
N GLY A 172 5.94 -4.01 0.17
CA GLY A 172 4.82 -4.86 0.55
C GLY A 172 3.77 -4.94 -0.56
N ALA A 173 3.42 -3.81 -1.17
CA ALA A 173 2.50 -3.79 -2.31
C ALA A 173 3.04 -4.56 -3.53
N GLU A 174 4.33 -4.45 -3.84
CA GLU A 174 5.00 -5.25 -4.89
C GLU A 174 4.83 -6.74 -4.59
N LEU A 175 5.21 -7.18 -3.39
CA LEU A 175 5.18 -8.58 -3.00
C LEU A 175 3.76 -9.15 -2.98
N MET A 176 2.79 -8.39 -2.47
CA MET A 176 1.37 -8.78 -2.48
C MET A 176 0.84 -8.98 -3.90
N ASN A 177 1.15 -8.07 -4.82
CA ASN A 177 0.74 -8.21 -6.21
C ASN A 177 1.41 -9.42 -6.87
N ARG A 178 2.71 -9.59 -6.69
CA ARG A 178 3.44 -10.77 -7.21
C ARG A 178 2.88 -12.06 -6.66
N MET A 179 2.74 -12.18 -5.36
CA MET A 179 2.21 -13.38 -4.70
C MET A 179 0.84 -13.78 -5.27
N ASN A 180 -0.10 -12.85 -5.34
CA ASN A 180 -1.46 -13.14 -5.78
C ASN A 180 -1.53 -13.44 -7.27
N MET A 181 -0.86 -12.66 -8.12
CA MET A 181 -0.85 -12.88 -9.57
C MET A 181 -0.09 -14.15 -9.97
N THR A 182 1.04 -14.44 -9.34
CA THR A 182 1.79 -15.69 -9.55
C THR A 182 0.96 -16.90 -9.06
N GLY A 183 0.26 -16.78 -7.92
CA GLY A 183 -0.66 -17.79 -7.45
C GLY A 183 -1.84 -18.03 -8.39
N GLN A 184 -2.38 -16.99 -9.03
CA GLN A 184 -3.40 -17.10 -10.07
C GLN A 184 -2.88 -17.84 -11.29
N LEU A 185 -1.70 -17.49 -11.77
CA LEU A 185 -1.06 -18.15 -12.91
C LEU A 185 -0.71 -19.61 -12.59
N TYR A 186 -0.25 -19.90 -11.37
CA TYR A 186 -0.06 -21.26 -10.87
C TYR A 186 -1.33 -22.11 -11.01
N ARG A 187 -2.47 -21.62 -10.50
CA ARG A 187 -3.75 -22.35 -10.60
C ARG A 187 -4.14 -22.62 -12.05
N GLN A 188 -3.89 -21.68 -12.95
CA GLN A 188 -4.12 -21.84 -14.38
C GLN A 188 -3.21 -22.92 -14.97
N TYR A 189 -1.91 -22.91 -14.64
CA TYR A 189 -0.95 -23.89 -15.13
C TYR A 189 -1.21 -25.30 -14.61
N VAL A 190 -1.64 -25.43 -13.37
CA VAL A 190 -2.11 -26.74 -12.83
C VAL A 190 -3.29 -27.29 -13.63
N ARG A 191 -4.32 -26.45 -13.88
CA ARG A 191 -5.47 -26.87 -14.72
C ARG A 191 -5.05 -27.29 -16.14
N GLN A 192 -4.02 -26.65 -16.68
CA GLN A 192 -3.45 -26.95 -18.00
C GLN A 192 -2.38 -28.06 -17.98
N LYS A 193 -2.08 -28.66 -16.82
CA LYS A 193 -1.03 -29.66 -16.63
C LYS A 193 0.35 -29.23 -17.16
N ARG A 194 0.72 -27.96 -16.99
CA ARG A 194 2.01 -27.40 -17.44
C ARG A 194 3.10 -27.65 -16.40
N ALA A 195 4.27 -28.11 -16.86
CA ALA A 195 5.42 -28.43 -16.00
C ALA A 195 5.92 -27.23 -15.16
N ALA A 196 5.79 -26.00 -15.67
CA ALA A 196 6.22 -24.79 -14.96
C ALA A 196 5.29 -24.38 -13.77
N ALA A 197 4.27 -25.17 -13.45
CA ALA A 197 3.39 -24.86 -12.31
C ALA A 197 4.18 -24.81 -10.98
N ASP A 198 5.10 -25.76 -10.75
CA ASP A 198 5.86 -25.81 -9.50
C ASP A 198 6.80 -24.62 -9.31
N ASP A 199 7.33 -24.05 -10.39
CA ASP A 199 8.15 -22.83 -10.33
C ASP A 199 7.32 -21.63 -9.85
N LEU A 200 6.10 -21.51 -10.37
CA LEU A 200 5.16 -20.45 -9.96
C LEU A 200 4.73 -20.61 -8.50
N LYS A 201 4.52 -21.84 -8.03
CA LYS A 201 4.24 -22.13 -6.62
C LYS A 201 5.39 -21.64 -5.74
N ARG A 202 6.63 -22.00 -6.09
CA ARG A 202 7.83 -21.56 -5.35
C ARG A 202 7.94 -20.03 -5.32
N GLU A 203 7.74 -19.38 -6.47
CA GLU A 203 7.76 -17.91 -6.54
C GLU A 203 6.71 -17.27 -5.63
N ALA A 204 5.47 -17.75 -5.66
CA ALA A 204 4.41 -17.22 -4.79
C ALA A 204 4.74 -17.42 -3.30
N THR A 205 5.28 -18.58 -2.92
CA THR A 205 5.75 -18.85 -1.55
C THR A 205 6.89 -17.91 -1.16
N THR A 206 7.89 -17.73 -2.02
CA THR A 206 9.00 -16.80 -1.77
C THR A 206 8.50 -15.36 -1.57
N CYS A 207 7.47 -14.94 -2.28
CA CYS A 207 6.87 -13.61 -2.07
C CYS A 207 6.20 -13.50 -0.69
N HIS A 208 5.52 -14.55 -0.23
CA HIS A 208 4.94 -14.62 1.12
C HIS A 208 6.04 -14.53 2.19
N ASP A 209 7.06 -15.37 2.09
CA ASP A 209 8.18 -15.36 3.05
C ASP A 209 8.90 -14.00 3.07
N SER A 210 9.03 -13.36 1.91
CA SER A 210 9.60 -12.01 1.81
C SER A 210 8.71 -10.96 2.50
N LEU A 211 7.38 -11.11 2.44
CA LEU A 211 6.46 -10.24 3.19
C LEU A 211 6.63 -10.41 4.69
N GLU A 212 6.79 -11.64 5.18
CA GLU A 212 7.09 -11.89 6.59
C GLU A 212 8.40 -11.21 7.00
N ILE A 213 9.46 -11.38 6.21
CA ILE A 213 10.78 -10.77 6.49
C ILE A 213 10.68 -9.23 6.58
N ILE A 214 10.02 -8.57 5.64
CA ILE A 214 9.91 -7.09 5.71
C ILE A 214 8.97 -6.63 6.83
N THR A 215 7.98 -7.43 7.21
CA THR A 215 7.08 -7.15 8.32
C THR A 215 7.82 -7.28 9.66
N ASP A 216 8.61 -8.31 9.83
CA ASP A 216 9.49 -8.48 11.00
C ASP A 216 10.55 -7.37 11.05
N GLY A 217 11.08 -6.98 9.88
CA GLY A 217 11.97 -5.82 9.77
C GLY A 217 11.31 -4.54 10.28
N TYR A 218 10.04 -4.27 9.90
CA TYR A 218 9.28 -3.13 10.42
C TYR A 218 9.11 -3.19 11.94
N ASN A 219 8.67 -4.33 12.44
CA ASN A 219 8.39 -4.53 13.87
C ASN A 219 9.64 -4.47 14.74
N SER A 220 10.81 -4.73 14.16
CA SER A 220 12.11 -4.70 14.85
C SER A 220 12.78 -3.32 14.85
N LEU A 221 12.26 -2.34 14.12
CA LEU A 221 12.84 -1.03 14.05
C LEU A 221 12.94 -0.36 15.43
N LEU A 222 14.04 0.37 15.66
CA LEU A 222 14.26 1.13 16.90
C LEU A 222 14.12 0.25 18.16
N ASP A 223 14.83 -0.88 18.16
CA ASP A 223 14.83 -1.87 19.24
C ASP A 223 13.43 -2.43 19.56
N GLY A 224 12.60 -2.59 18.53
CA GLY A 224 11.26 -3.12 18.66
C GLY A 224 10.21 -2.15 19.21
N LYS A 225 10.47 -0.83 19.11
CA LYS A 225 9.52 0.21 19.51
C LYS A 225 8.15 0.02 18.86
N TRP A 226 8.11 -0.51 17.65
CA TRP A 226 6.89 -0.71 16.86
C TRP A 226 6.52 -2.20 16.75
N LYS A 227 6.96 -3.02 17.69
CA LYS A 227 6.64 -4.45 17.74
C LYS A 227 5.13 -4.65 17.75
N TYR A 228 4.66 -5.58 16.92
CA TYR A 228 3.24 -5.91 16.70
C TYR A 228 2.40 -4.83 15.97
N MET A 229 3.02 -3.76 15.47
CA MET A 229 2.29 -2.75 14.70
C MET A 229 1.83 -3.30 13.35
N MET A 230 2.67 -4.10 12.68
CA MET A 230 2.34 -4.74 11.39
C MET A 230 2.15 -6.24 11.56
N SER A 231 1.12 -6.80 10.92
CA SER A 231 0.84 -8.23 10.93
C SER A 231 0.32 -8.69 9.57
N LEU A 232 0.76 -9.86 9.12
CA LEU A 232 0.21 -10.52 7.93
C LEU A 232 -1.08 -11.28 8.24
N ARG A 233 -1.34 -11.54 9.52
CA ARG A 233 -2.54 -12.25 9.97
C ARG A 233 -3.51 -11.28 10.59
N GLN A 234 -4.70 -11.21 10.03
CA GLN A 234 -5.80 -10.52 10.67
C GLN A 234 -6.47 -11.49 11.65
N ASN A 235 -6.22 -11.32 12.94
CA ASN A 235 -6.94 -12.03 13.98
C ASN A 235 -8.14 -11.19 14.39
N TYR A 236 -9.32 -11.56 13.91
CA TYR A 236 -10.58 -10.91 14.26
C TYR A 236 -11.09 -11.29 15.66
N ASP A 237 -10.51 -12.31 16.28
CA ASP A 237 -10.98 -12.88 17.56
C ASP A 237 -10.29 -12.28 18.79
N GLY A 238 -9.42 -11.28 18.61
CA GLY A 238 -8.71 -10.66 19.73
C GLY A 238 -7.70 -11.59 20.43
N SER A 239 -7.48 -12.78 19.93
CA SER A 239 -6.45 -13.68 20.43
C SER A 239 -5.12 -13.31 19.76
N SER A 240 -4.28 -12.60 20.51
CA SER A 240 -2.85 -12.51 20.21
C SER A 240 -2.21 -13.87 20.43
N SER A 241 -1.84 -14.54 19.37
CA SER A 241 -0.90 -15.67 19.46
C SER A 241 0.49 -15.22 19.10
#